data_cc5d9f86d4206ee1b4e13c3dd5a70b07
#
_entry.id   cc5d9f86d4206ee1b4e13c3dd5a70b07
#
_cell.length_a   1.000
_cell.length_b   1.000
_cell.length_c   1.000
_cell.angle_alpha   90.00
_cell.angle_beta   90.00
_cell.angle_gamma   90.00
#
_symmetry.space_group_name_H-M   'P 1'
#
loop_
_entity.id
_entity.type
_entity.pdbx_description
1 polymer ?
#
loop_
_entity_poly.entity_id
_entity_poly.type
_entity_poly.pdbx_seq_one_letter_code
_entity_poly.pdbx_strand_id
1 'polypeptide(L)'
;MSVLLIAEHNNKEVKPFTLNAITAASQIDQDLHVLLIGSNADDVAKSLSEVPLVKKVLHIDHEIYENYIAENYTAAILKHADKYSHIICSANTFGKNLMPRVAALLDISQVSDIIKVISPDTFLRPIYAGNAFATVKSNDEKKCVTIRPTSFEAAEVTGGSAEIEKIDAADQSENTKFINREEIKSDRPELGTARIVISGGRGLQSGENFKLITSVADKLNAAIGASRAAVDAGYITNEHQVGQTGKVVVPDLYIAVGISGAIQHLAGMKESKVIVAINKDGEAPI
;
A
#
# COMPACT_ATOMS: atom_id res chain seq x y z
N MET A 1 -21.90 12.44 5.25
CA MET A 1 -21.36 11.30 4.47
C MET A 1 -20.36 10.64 5.37
N SER A 2 -20.28 9.33 5.43
CA SER A 2 -19.27 8.67 6.28
C SER A 2 -18.33 7.84 5.40
N VAL A 3 -17.06 7.77 5.77
CA VAL A 3 -16.01 7.06 5.07
C VAL A 3 -15.62 5.83 5.87
N LEU A 4 -15.54 4.67 5.21
CA LEU A 4 -15.00 3.43 5.77
C LEU A 4 -13.61 3.16 5.18
N LEU A 5 -12.59 3.26 5.99
CA LEU A 5 -11.23 2.88 5.64
C LEU A 5 -10.96 1.46 6.11
N ILE A 6 -10.45 0.62 5.22
CA ILE A 6 -10.02 -0.75 5.56
C ILE A 6 -8.56 -0.69 6.00
N ALA A 7 -8.30 -1.05 7.26
CA ALA A 7 -6.94 -1.04 7.81
C ALA A 7 -6.12 -2.24 7.33
N GLU A 8 -4.90 -2.00 6.90
CA GLU A 8 -3.89 -3.04 6.72
C GLU A 8 -3.03 -3.14 7.97
N HIS A 9 -2.82 -4.35 8.46
CA HIS A 9 -2.06 -4.68 9.67
C HIS A 9 -1.52 -6.12 9.60
N ASN A 10 -0.77 -6.51 10.61
CA ASN A 10 -0.26 -7.89 10.78
C ASN A 10 -0.77 -8.57 12.06
N ASN A 11 -1.95 -8.17 12.56
CA ASN A 11 -2.55 -8.52 13.85
C ASN A 11 -1.79 -8.01 15.10
N LYS A 12 -0.63 -7.40 14.95
CA LYS A 12 0.17 -6.83 16.04
C LYS A 12 0.40 -5.33 15.89
N GLU A 13 0.57 -4.89 14.65
CA GLU A 13 0.91 -3.50 14.32
C GLU A 13 0.15 -3.03 13.09
N VAL A 14 -0.23 -1.76 13.10
CA VAL A 14 -0.77 -1.07 11.93
C VAL A 14 0.33 -0.93 10.87
N LYS A 15 0.03 -1.26 9.64
CA LYS A 15 1.00 -1.01 8.54
C LYS A 15 1.07 0.49 8.23
N PRO A 16 2.27 1.04 7.98
CA PRO A 16 2.47 2.48 7.78
C PRO A 16 1.54 3.09 6.73
N PHE A 17 1.28 2.39 5.64
CA PHE A 17 0.42 2.87 4.56
C PHE A 17 -1.05 3.07 4.95
N THR A 18 -1.51 2.43 6.02
CA THR A 18 -2.82 2.71 6.62
C THR A 18 -2.89 4.15 7.13
N LEU A 19 -1.81 4.67 7.73
CA LEU A 19 -1.76 6.05 8.24
C LEU A 19 -1.84 7.08 7.09
N ASN A 20 -1.17 6.81 5.97
CA ASN A 20 -1.27 7.64 4.77
C ASN A 20 -2.70 7.63 4.19
N ALA A 21 -3.34 6.46 4.20
CA ALA A 21 -4.72 6.32 3.73
C ALA A 21 -5.72 7.01 4.67
N ILE A 22 -5.48 7.06 5.99
CA ILE A 22 -6.27 7.83 6.95
C ILE A 22 -6.23 9.33 6.60
N THR A 23 -5.06 9.89 6.32
CA THR A 23 -4.93 11.29 5.90
C THR A 23 -5.70 11.57 4.62
N ALA A 24 -5.59 10.72 3.62
CA ALA A 24 -6.33 10.89 2.37
C ALA A 24 -7.85 10.78 2.57
N ALA A 25 -8.31 9.82 3.37
CA ALA A 25 -9.71 9.59 3.67
C ALA A 25 -10.34 10.78 4.44
N SER A 26 -9.59 11.41 5.36
CA SER A 26 -10.05 12.59 6.11
C SER A 26 -10.26 13.83 5.23
N GLN A 27 -9.62 13.89 4.05
CA GLN A 27 -9.85 14.94 3.04
C GLN A 27 -11.18 14.76 2.29
N ILE A 28 -11.75 13.55 2.33
CA ILE A 28 -13.06 13.27 1.72
C ILE A 28 -14.18 13.64 2.69
N ASP A 29 -14.10 13.13 3.91
CA ASP A 29 -15.04 13.46 4.99
C ASP A 29 -14.37 13.27 6.36
N GLN A 30 -14.73 14.12 7.33
CA GLN A 30 -14.21 14.03 8.69
C GLN A 30 -14.91 12.94 9.53
N ASP A 31 -16.04 12.40 9.06
CA ASP A 31 -16.70 11.24 9.65
C ASP A 31 -16.03 9.95 9.15
N LEU A 32 -14.79 9.77 9.59
CA LEU A 32 -13.91 8.67 9.18
C LEU A 32 -13.95 7.54 10.20
N HIS A 33 -14.45 6.40 9.75
CA HIS A 33 -14.41 5.14 10.49
C HIS A 33 -13.36 4.21 9.91
N VAL A 34 -12.65 3.49 10.77
CA VAL A 34 -11.67 2.48 10.36
C VAL A 34 -12.21 1.10 10.66
N LEU A 35 -12.25 0.24 9.66
CA LEU A 35 -12.59 -1.17 9.81
C LEU A 35 -11.30 -1.98 9.98
N LEU A 36 -11.14 -2.55 11.17
CA LEU A 36 -10.09 -3.47 11.53
C LEU A 36 -10.64 -4.90 11.52
N ILE A 37 -10.12 -5.74 10.64
CA ILE A 37 -10.52 -7.13 10.50
C ILE A 37 -9.30 -8.00 10.82
N GLY A 38 -9.31 -8.72 11.94
CA GLY A 38 -8.14 -9.47 12.37
C GLY A 38 -8.44 -10.57 13.38
N SER A 39 -7.40 -11.12 13.96
CA SER A 39 -7.46 -12.09 15.05
C SER A 39 -6.46 -11.70 16.14
N ASN A 40 -6.96 -11.58 17.39
CA ASN A 40 -6.16 -11.09 18.52
C ASN A 40 -5.52 -9.72 18.25
N ALA A 41 -6.28 -8.79 17.64
CA ALA A 41 -5.80 -7.49 17.16
C ALA A 41 -6.21 -6.30 18.06
N ASP A 42 -6.46 -6.52 19.36
CA ASP A 42 -6.88 -5.47 20.30
C ASP A 42 -5.83 -4.33 20.41
N ASP A 43 -4.52 -4.63 20.35
CA ASP A 43 -3.46 -3.61 20.38
C ASP A 43 -3.47 -2.75 19.11
N VAL A 44 -3.79 -3.35 17.97
CA VAL A 44 -3.97 -2.62 16.70
C VAL A 44 -5.19 -1.70 16.77
N ALA A 45 -6.32 -2.19 17.32
CA ALA A 45 -7.53 -1.39 17.51
C ALA A 45 -7.25 -0.18 18.40
N LYS A 46 -6.50 -0.39 19.49
CA LYS A 46 -6.08 0.68 20.39
C LYS A 46 -5.21 1.71 19.66
N SER A 47 -4.19 1.28 18.93
CA SER A 47 -3.32 2.18 18.16
C SER A 47 -4.10 3.01 17.15
N LEU A 48 -5.08 2.41 16.45
CA LEU A 48 -5.94 3.12 15.51
C LEU A 48 -6.88 4.13 16.22
N SER A 49 -7.34 3.82 17.44
CA SER A 49 -8.20 4.74 18.20
C SER A 49 -7.46 5.98 18.70
N GLU A 50 -6.14 5.93 18.82
CA GLU A 50 -5.28 7.04 19.23
C GLU A 50 -4.96 8.01 18.08
N VAL A 51 -5.33 7.68 16.83
CA VAL A 51 -5.15 8.54 15.65
C VAL A 51 -6.20 9.65 15.64
N PRO A 52 -5.83 10.96 15.67
CA PRO A 52 -6.79 12.07 15.84
C PRO A 52 -7.83 12.20 14.74
N LEU A 53 -7.52 11.74 13.52
CA LEU A 53 -8.42 11.82 12.37
C LEU A 53 -9.50 10.73 12.37
N VAL A 54 -9.35 9.69 13.19
CA VAL A 54 -10.29 8.58 13.29
C VAL A 54 -11.40 8.92 14.29
N LYS A 55 -12.66 8.73 13.91
CA LYS A 55 -13.82 8.93 14.77
C LYS A 55 -14.30 7.64 15.44
N LYS A 56 -14.16 6.54 14.75
CA LYS A 56 -14.58 5.22 15.24
C LYS A 56 -13.70 4.12 14.64
N VAL A 57 -13.39 3.12 15.44
CA VAL A 57 -12.76 1.86 14.99
C VAL A 57 -13.80 0.76 15.10
N LEU A 58 -14.20 0.18 13.97
CA LEU A 58 -15.00 -1.04 13.92
C LEU A 58 -14.05 -2.22 13.98
N HIS A 59 -14.13 -3.02 15.02
CA HIS A 59 -13.20 -4.13 15.25
C HIS A 59 -13.89 -5.47 15.12
N ILE A 60 -13.52 -6.23 14.10
CA ILE A 60 -13.87 -7.64 13.93
C ILE A 60 -12.68 -8.46 14.40
N ASP A 61 -12.84 -9.17 15.52
CA ASP A 61 -11.82 -10.05 16.09
C ASP A 61 -12.31 -11.50 16.05
N HIS A 62 -11.79 -12.28 15.09
CA HIS A 62 -12.19 -13.68 14.91
C HIS A 62 -11.08 -14.50 14.25
N GLU A 63 -10.94 -15.78 14.62
CA GLU A 63 -9.88 -16.69 14.15
C GLU A 63 -9.83 -16.86 12.61
N ILE A 64 -10.97 -16.73 11.90
CA ILE A 64 -11.02 -16.84 10.45
C ILE A 64 -10.20 -15.73 9.74
N TYR A 65 -9.84 -14.66 10.46
CA TYR A 65 -9.05 -13.54 9.96
C TYR A 65 -7.60 -13.55 10.47
N GLU A 66 -7.17 -14.65 11.12
CA GLU A 66 -5.76 -14.82 11.53
C GLU A 66 -4.81 -14.63 10.33
N ASN A 67 -5.22 -15.19 9.18
CA ASN A 67 -4.53 -15.00 7.91
C ASN A 67 -5.40 -14.21 6.94
N TYR A 68 -4.76 -13.30 6.20
CA TYR A 68 -5.46 -12.51 5.19
C TYR A 68 -5.94 -13.40 4.03
N ILE A 69 -7.26 -13.45 3.85
CA ILE A 69 -7.96 -14.06 2.70
C ILE A 69 -8.94 -13.02 2.17
N ALA A 70 -8.77 -12.58 0.94
CA ALA A 70 -9.56 -11.49 0.36
C ALA A 70 -11.07 -11.79 0.34
N GLU A 71 -11.46 -13.05 0.16
CA GLU A 71 -12.85 -13.49 0.19
C GLU A 71 -13.49 -13.26 1.57
N ASN A 72 -12.81 -13.60 2.65
CA ASN A 72 -13.31 -13.42 4.02
C ASN A 72 -13.41 -11.93 4.36
N TYR A 73 -12.36 -11.15 4.01
CA TYR A 73 -12.37 -9.69 4.22
C TYR A 73 -13.48 -9.02 3.44
N THR A 74 -13.71 -9.43 2.18
CA THR A 74 -14.79 -8.88 1.36
C THR A 74 -16.14 -9.14 2.00
N ALA A 75 -16.44 -10.34 2.47
CA ALA A 75 -17.70 -10.66 3.13
C ALA A 75 -17.95 -9.76 4.36
N ALA A 76 -16.91 -9.55 5.17
CA ALA A 76 -16.98 -8.65 6.33
C ALA A 76 -17.24 -7.20 5.91
N ILE A 77 -16.57 -6.69 4.87
CA ILE A 77 -16.76 -5.32 4.36
C ILE A 77 -18.19 -5.14 3.86
N LEU A 78 -18.70 -6.07 3.04
CA LEU A 78 -20.04 -5.99 2.46
C LEU A 78 -21.15 -5.92 3.52
N LYS A 79 -20.96 -6.64 4.64
CA LYS A 79 -21.92 -6.64 5.77
C LYS A 79 -22.14 -5.24 6.36
N HIS A 80 -21.15 -4.34 6.19
CA HIS A 80 -21.19 -2.98 6.76
C HIS A 80 -21.23 -1.86 5.71
N ALA A 81 -21.02 -2.19 4.43
CA ALA A 81 -20.85 -1.24 3.32
C ALA A 81 -22.03 -0.27 3.15
N ASP A 82 -23.26 -0.69 3.46
CA ASP A 82 -24.46 0.14 3.24
C ASP A 82 -24.50 1.42 4.08
N LYS A 83 -23.81 1.44 5.18
CA LYS A 83 -23.75 2.60 6.09
C LYS A 83 -22.80 3.70 5.59
N TYR A 84 -21.99 3.43 4.55
CA TYR A 84 -20.90 4.29 4.11
C TYR A 84 -21.06 4.72 2.66
N SER A 85 -20.72 5.98 2.41
CA SER A 85 -20.65 6.54 1.05
C SER A 85 -19.35 6.22 0.34
N HIS A 86 -18.28 5.95 1.11
CA HIS A 86 -16.96 5.63 0.58
C HIS A 86 -16.37 4.41 1.27
N ILE A 87 -15.75 3.52 0.50
CA ILE A 87 -14.94 2.41 0.97
C ILE A 87 -13.54 2.61 0.43
N ILE A 88 -12.56 2.71 1.32
CA ILE A 88 -11.22 3.17 0.99
C ILE A 88 -10.16 2.21 1.52
N CYS A 89 -9.09 2.01 0.74
CA CYS A 89 -7.93 1.23 1.13
C CYS A 89 -6.66 1.75 0.45
N SER A 90 -5.48 1.41 0.95
CA SER A 90 -4.20 1.68 0.29
C SER A 90 -4.06 0.94 -1.04
N ALA A 91 -3.46 1.56 -2.05
CA ALA A 91 -3.21 0.96 -3.37
C ALA A 91 -1.92 0.12 -3.41
N ASN A 92 -1.66 -0.65 -2.36
CA ASN A 92 -0.60 -1.65 -2.31
C ASN A 92 -1.13 -3.06 -2.66
N THR A 93 -0.35 -4.11 -2.48
CA THR A 93 -0.74 -5.50 -2.78
C THR A 93 -1.99 -5.94 -2.04
N PHE A 94 -2.16 -5.51 -0.78
CA PHE A 94 -3.34 -5.79 0.03
C PHE A 94 -4.61 -5.20 -0.60
N GLY A 95 -4.62 -3.88 -0.84
CA GLY A 95 -5.79 -3.21 -1.41
C GLY A 95 -6.04 -3.57 -2.87
N LYS A 96 -4.99 -3.80 -3.67
CA LYS A 96 -5.14 -4.24 -5.08
C LYS A 96 -5.76 -5.63 -5.21
N ASN A 97 -5.58 -6.49 -4.21
CA ASN A 97 -6.23 -7.80 -4.15
C ASN A 97 -7.69 -7.68 -3.64
N LEU A 98 -7.94 -6.83 -2.64
CA LEU A 98 -9.21 -6.74 -1.93
C LEU A 98 -10.26 -5.89 -2.67
N MET A 99 -9.91 -4.66 -3.01
CA MET A 99 -10.87 -3.63 -3.41
C MET A 99 -11.56 -3.89 -4.74
N PRO A 100 -10.94 -4.47 -5.79
CA PRO A 100 -11.65 -4.83 -7.01
C PRO A 100 -12.77 -5.84 -6.77
N ARG A 101 -12.56 -6.78 -5.82
CA ARG A 101 -13.57 -7.75 -5.43
C ARG A 101 -14.75 -7.08 -4.68
N VAL A 102 -14.44 -6.17 -3.77
CA VAL A 102 -15.45 -5.36 -3.05
C VAL A 102 -16.29 -4.56 -4.05
N ALA A 103 -15.64 -3.84 -4.97
CA ALA A 103 -16.31 -3.02 -5.98
C ALA A 103 -17.22 -3.87 -6.88
N ALA A 104 -16.73 -5.02 -7.36
CA ALA A 104 -17.48 -5.91 -8.22
C ALA A 104 -18.73 -6.48 -7.52
N LEU A 105 -18.65 -6.84 -6.24
CA LEU A 105 -19.78 -7.38 -5.49
C LEU A 105 -20.79 -6.30 -5.03
N LEU A 106 -20.37 -5.04 -5.01
CA LEU A 106 -21.25 -3.88 -4.81
C LEU A 106 -21.83 -3.34 -6.13
N ASP A 107 -21.42 -3.88 -7.27
CA ASP A 107 -21.78 -3.41 -8.63
C ASP A 107 -21.47 -1.92 -8.84
N ILE A 108 -20.30 -1.48 -8.39
CA ILE A 108 -19.80 -0.10 -8.51
C ILE A 108 -18.41 -0.04 -9.15
N SER A 109 -18.08 1.13 -9.72
CA SER A 109 -16.77 1.38 -10.29
C SER A 109 -15.72 1.61 -9.20
N GLN A 110 -14.49 1.09 -9.40
CA GLN A 110 -13.36 1.43 -8.55
C GLN A 110 -12.55 2.58 -9.15
N VAL A 111 -12.29 3.62 -8.35
CA VAL A 111 -11.28 4.64 -8.67
C VAL A 111 -9.95 4.24 -8.05
N SER A 112 -9.02 3.80 -8.89
CA SER A 112 -7.76 3.20 -8.43
C SER A 112 -6.64 4.20 -8.33
N ASP A 113 -5.82 4.05 -7.25
CA ASP A 113 -4.49 4.65 -7.13
C ASP A 113 -4.50 6.18 -7.19
N ILE A 114 -5.44 6.80 -6.46
CA ILE A 114 -5.55 8.26 -6.42
C ILE A 114 -4.35 8.88 -5.71
N ILE A 115 -3.93 10.05 -6.19
CA ILE A 115 -2.83 10.86 -5.64
C ILE A 115 -3.30 12.18 -5.02
N LYS A 116 -4.56 12.54 -5.24
CA LYS A 116 -5.16 13.76 -4.67
C LYS A 116 -6.68 13.62 -4.60
N VAL A 117 -7.25 14.09 -3.52
CA VAL A 117 -8.69 14.33 -3.35
C VAL A 117 -8.97 15.77 -3.81
N ILE A 118 -9.87 15.95 -4.77
CA ILE A 118 -10.32 17.27 -5.27
C ILE A 118 -11.65 17.63 -4.61
N SER A 119 -12.55 16.66 -4.57
CA SER A 119 -13.82 16.72 -3.86
C SER A 119 -14.24 15.30 -3.44
N PRO A 120 -15.31 15.10 -2.66
CA PRO A 120 -15.72 13.76 -2.25
C PRO A 120 -15.99 12.78 -3.38
N ASP A 121 -16.30 13.26 -4.57
CA ASP A 121 -16.58 12.44 -5.76
C ASP A 121 -15.56 12.57 -6.88
N THR A 122 -14.55 13.43 -6.73
CA THR A 122 -13.59 13.78 -7.79
C THR A 122 -12.15 13.64 -7.31
N PHE A 123 -11.36 12.87 -8.07
CA PHE A 123 -10.03 12.46 -7.68
C PHE A 123 -9.02 12.65 -8.82
N LEU A 124 -7.76 12.90 -8.49
CA LEU A 124 -6.66 12.90 -9.44
C LEU A 124 -5.92 11.55 -9.34
N ARG A 125 -5.66 10.93 -10.49
CA ARG A 125 -4.91 9.68 -10.55
C ARG A 125 -3.92 9.67 -11.71
N PRO A 126 -2.77 9.00 -11.59
CA PRO A 126 -1.86 8.81 -12.70
C PRO A 126 -2.38 7.73 -13.67
N ILE A 127 -2.11 7.94 -14.94
CA ILE A 127 -2.34 7.00 -16.04
C ILE A 127 -1.08 6.92 -16.89
N TYR A 128 -0.98 5.95 -17.80
CA TYR A 128 0.19 5.72 -18.64
C TYR A 128 1.52 5.69 -17.86
N ALA A 129 1.56 4.87 -16.80
CA ALA A 129 2.72 4.74 -15.91
C ALA A 129 3.16 6.08 -15.27
N GLY A 130 2.22 7.00 -15.06
CA GLY A 130 2.47 8.31 -14.45
C GLY A 130 2.94 9.39 -15.43
N ASN A 131 2.89 9.16 -16.74
CA ASN A 131 3.20 10.17 -17.75
C ASN A 131 2.05 11.15 -17.98
N ALA A 132 0.84 10.80 -17.54
CA ALA A 132 -0.32 11.68 -17.58
C ALA A 132 -1.12 11.55 -16.28
N PHE A 133 -1.89 12.57 -15.97
CA PHE A 133 -2.79 12.60 -14.83
C PHE A 133 -4.23 12.78 -15.31
N ALA A 134 -5.13 11.95 -14.81
CA ALA A 134 -6.55 12.06 -15.09
C ALA A 134 -7.30 12.56 -13.85
N THR A 135 -8.11 13.59 -14.03
CA THR A 135 -9.14 13.96 -13.06
C THR A 135 -10.37 13.11 -13.36
N VAL A 136 -10.77 12.29 -12.41
CA VAL A 136 -11.88 11.34 -12.53
C VAL A 136 -12.97 11.70 -11.54
N LYS A 137 -14.21 11.81 -12.02
CA LYS A 137 -15.39 11.94 -11.19
C LYS A 137 -16.15 10.63 -11.18
N SER A 138 -16.44 10.08 -9.99
CA SER A 138 -17.33 8.93 -9.82
C SER A 138 -18.77 9.40 -9.69
N ASN A 139 -19.63 8.86 -10.55
CA ASN A 139 -21.07 9.14 -10.49
C ASN A 139 -21.85 8.09 -9.67
N ASP A 140 -21.19 7.02 -9.23
CA ASP A 140 -21.81 6.00 -8.40
C ASP A 140 -22.27 6.63 -7.05
N GLU A 141 -23.37 6.15 -6.48
CA GLU A 141 -23.83 6.61 -5.18
C GLU A 141 -22.80 6.29 -4.10
N LYS A 142 -22.22 5.10 -4.13
CA LYS A 142 -21.15 4.63 -3.25
C LYS A 142 -19.82 4.61 -4.01
N LYS A 143 -18.72 5.08 -3.43
CA LYS A 143 -17.40 5.14 -4.05
C LYS A 143 -16.47 4.09 -3.46
N CYS A 144 -15.84 3.31 -4.33
CA CYS A 144 -14.75 2.40 -3.98
C CYS A 144 -13.43 3.00 -4.47
N VAL A 145 -12.52 3.32 -3.56
CA VAL A 145 -11.31 4.09 -3.89
C VAL A 145 -10.06 3.42 -3.31
N THR A 146 -9.00 3.31 -4.11
CA THR A 146 -7.69 2.98 -3.58
C THR A 146 -6.74 4.17 -3.67
N ILE A 147 -5.94 4.36 -2.62
CA ILE A 147 -5.09 5.54 -2.40
C ILE A 147 -3.64 5.16 -2.58
N ARG A 148 -2.88 5.94 -3.37
CA ARG A 148 -1.43 5.84 -3.44
C ARG A 148 -0.81 6.38 -2.15
N PRO A 149 -0.27 5.53 -1.25
CA PRO A 149 0.17 5.98 0.07
C PRO A 149 1.26 7.05 -0.01
N THR A 150 2.17 6.91 -0.96
CA THR A 150 3.33 7.81 -1.13
C THR A 150 2.95 9.25 -1.55
N SER A 151 1.68 9.49 -1.89
CA SER A 151 1.19 10.83 -2.28
C SER A 151 0.52 11.59 -1.12
N PHE A 152 0.43 10.99 0.06
CA PHE A 152 -0.17 11.58 1.25
C PHE A 152 0.77 11.41 2.45
N GLU A 153 0.81 12.40 3.32
CA GLU A 153 1.57 12.27 4.57
C GLU A 153 0.90 11.26 5.51
N ALA A 154 1.70 10.60 6.35
CA ALA A 154 1.16 9.71 7.37
C ALA A 154 0.43 10.52 8.46
N ALA A 155 -0.71 10.03 8.90
CA ALA A 155 -1.43 10.62 10.03
C ALA A 155 -0.62 10.51 11.33
N GLU A 156 -0.78 11.46 12.23
CA GLU A 156 -0.25 11.38 13.59
C GLU A 156 -0.87 10.18 14.32
N VAL A 157 -0.06 9.49 15.11
CA VAL A 157 -0.46 8.24 15.78
C VAL A 157 -0.90 8.44 17.23
N THR A 158 -0.90 9.67 17.74
CA THR A 158 -1.23 10.00 19.12
C THR A 158 -2.11 11.23 19.21
N GLY A 159 -2.94 11.30 20.26
CA GLY A 159 -3.80 12.45 20.55
C GLY A 159 -5.28 12.23 20.20
N GLY A 160 -5.62 11.12 19.56
CA GLY A 160 -7.00 10.70 19.33
C GLY A 160 -7.59 9.93 20.51
N SER A 161 -8.91 9.72 20.46
CA SER A 161 -9.67 8.94 21.44
C SER A 161 -10.95 8.37 20.80
N ALA A 162 -10.79 7.72 19.65
CA ALA A 162 -11.91 7.14 18.92
C ALA A 162 -12.55 5.99 19.70
N GLU A 163 -13.86 5.86 19.58
CA GLU A 163 -14.59 4.71 20.11
C GLU A 163 -14.17 3.42 19.35
N ILE A 164 -13.94 2.35 20.10
CA ILE A 164 -13.73 1.01 19.54
C ILE A 164 -15.04 0.24 19.71
N GLU A 165 -15.70 -0.06 18.59
CA GLU A 165 -16.91 -0.87 18.53
C GLU A 165 -16.57 -2.28 18.04
N LYS A 166 -16.76 -3.29 18.92
CA LYS A 166 -16.63 -4.70 18.50
C LYS A 166 -17.88 -5.10 17.70
N ILE A 167 -17.66 -5.65 16.52
CA ILE A 167 -18.71 -6.07 15.61
C ILE A 167 -18.50 -7.53 15.17
N ASP A 168 -19.58 -8.19 14.77
CA ASP A 168 -19.57 -9.61 14.43
C ASP A 168 -18.85 -9.89 13.10
N ALA A 169 -18.15 -11.02 13.05
CA ALA A 169 -17.58 -11.58 11.84
C ALA A 169 -18.67 -11.90 10.79
N ALA A 170 -18.27 -11.96 9.53
CA ALA A 170 -19.06 -12.54 8.46
C ALA A 170 -18.78 -14.05 8.35
N ASP A 171 -19.59 -14.75 7.56
CA ASP A 171 -19.38 -16.15 7.27
C ASP A 171 -18.06 -16.37 6.52
N GLN A 172 -17.37 -17.46 6.84
CA GLN A 172 -16.14 -17.85 6.16
C GLN A 172 -16.43 -18.30 4.74
N SER A 173 -15.59 -17.89 3.80
CA SER A 173 -15.63 -18.40 2.43
C SER A 173 -15.22 -19.88 2.38
N GLU A 174 -16.00 -20.69 1.69
CA GLU A 174 -15.69 -22.10 1.44
C GLU A 174 -14.76 -22.31 0.23
N ASN A 175 -14.57 -21.27 -0.60
CA ASN A 175 -13.86 -21.37 -1.87
C ASN A 175 -12.33 -21.30 -1.73
N THR A 176 -11.84 -20.73 -0.63
CA THR A 176 -10.41 -20.50 -0.36
C THR A 176 -10.06 -20.86 1.06
N LYS A 177 -8.87 -21.45 1.25
CA LYS A 177 -8.31 -21.70 2.57
C LYS A 177 -6.82 -21.34 2.58
N PHE A 178 -6.36 -20.87 3.71
CA PHE A 178 -4.94 -20.67 3.96
C PHE A 178 -4.22 -22.03 4.05
N ILE A 179 -3.10 -22.17 3.34
CA ILE A 179 -2.28 -23.38 3.40
C ILE A 179 -0.95 -23.09 4.11
N ASN A 180 -0.22 -22.08 3.62
CA ASN A 180 1.11 -21.77 4.10
C ASN A 180 1.48 -20.32 3.71
N ARG A 181 2.38 -19.71 4.49
CA ARG A 181 3.00 -18.42 4.19
C ARG A 181 4.48 -18.49 4.51
N GLU A 182 5.29 -18.19 3.51
CA GLU A 182 6.72 -18.05 3.67
C GLU A 182 7.05 -16.55 3.72
N GLU A 183 7.60 -16.11 4.84
CA GLU A 183 8.06 -14.74 5.03
C GLU A 183 9.57 -14.69 5.13
N ILE A 184 10.17 -13.87 4.28
CA ILE A 184 11.60 -13.54 4.40
C ILE A 184 11.73 -12.43 5.44
N LYS A 185 12.23 -12.79 6.62
CA LYS A 185 12.56 -11.78 7.65
C LYS A 185 13.82 -11.03 7.23
N SER A 186 13.73 -9.73 7.21
CA SER A 186 14.86 -8.83 6.95
C SER A 186 14.96 -7.83 8.09
N ASP A 187 16.16 -7.64 8.60
CA ASP A 187 16.46 -6.59 9.59
C ASP A 187 16.59 -5.19 8.94
N ARG A 188 16.39 -5.11 7.62
CA ARG A 188 16.46 -3.85 6.85
C ARG A 188 15.14 -3.12 6.85
N PRO A 189 15.16 -1.79 6.65
CA PRO A 189 13.94 -1.02 6.44
C PRO A 189 13.09 -1.62 5.31
N GLU A 190 11.78 -1.59 5.48
CA GLU A 190 10.84 -2.06 4.46
C GLU A 190 10.93 -1.16 3.22
N LEU A 191 11.05 -1.77 2.03
CA LEU A 191 11.30 -1.07 0.78
C LEU A 191 10.29 0.06 0.48
N GLY A 192 9.02 -0.16 0.81
CA GLY A 192 7.95 0.82 0.53
C GLY A 192 8.00 2.08 1.40
N THR A 193 8.66 2.02 2.56
CA THR A 193 8.69 3.11 3.56
C THR A 193 10.09 3.61 3.87
N ALA A 194 11.13 3.01 3.28
CA ALA A 194 12.52 3.36 3.54
C ALA A 194 12.86 4.78 3.05
N ARG A 195 13.61 5.52 3.88
CA ARG A 195 14.10 6.85 3.50
C ARG A 195 15.24 6.82 2.48
N ILE A 196 15.99 5.72 2.45
CA ILE A 196 17.08 5.50 1.49
C ILE A 196 16.86 4.16 0.83
N VAL A 197 16.89 4.14 -0.50
CA VAL A 197 16.78 2.92 -1.31
C VAL A 197 17.98 2.83 -2.23
N ILE A 198 18.63 1.68 -2.26
CA ILE A 198 19.64 1.36 -3.26
C ILE A 198 19.17 0.19 -4.11
N SER A 199 19.11 0.37 -5.41
CA SER A 199 18.53 -0.60 -6.34
C SER A 199 19.53 -1.08 -7.37
N GLY A 200 19.51 -2.40 -7.59
CA GLY A 200 20.32 -3.06 -8.62
C GLY A 200 19.53 -3.38 -9.88
N GLY A 201 20.10 -3.11 -11.03
CA GLY A 201 19.55 -3.48 -12.32
C GLY A 201 20.25 -4.70 -12.93
N ARG A 202 19.77 -5.10 -14.13
CA ARG A 202 20.40 -6.16 -14.92
C ARG A 202 21.87 -5.86 -15.27
N GLY A 203 22.27 -4.59 -15.24
CA GLY A 203 23.67 -4.16 -15.44
C GLY A 203 24.65 -4.68 -14.39
N LEU A 204 24.16 -5.20 -13.24
CA LEU A 204 24.97 -5.93 -12.27
C LEU A 204 25.46 -7.32 -12.78
N GLN A 205 24.84 -7.86 -13.83
CA GLN A 205 25.23 -9.08 -14.54
C GLN A 205 24.99 -10.40 -13.78
N SER A 206 25.02 -10.41 -12.45
CA SER A 206 24.76 -11.62 -11.65
C SER A 206 24.16 -11.28 -10.28
N GLY A 207 23.54 -12.31 -9.66
CA GLY A 207 23.08 -12.20 -8.27
C GLY A 207 24.21 -12.05 -7.26
N GLU A 208 25.42 -12.55 -7.54
CA GLU A 208 26.59 -12.39 -6.67
C GLU A 208 26.99 -10.92 -6.52
N ASN A 209 26.83 -10.13 -7.57
CA ASN A 209 27.15 -8.71 -7.58
C ASN A 209 26.18 -7.87 -6.74
N PHE A 210 25.02 -8.41 -6.35
CA PHE A 210 24.15 -7.78 -5.35
C PHE A 210 24.82 -7.66 -3.97
N LYS A 211 25.91 -8.40 -3.70
CA LYS A 211 26.72 -8.21 -2.49
C LYS A 211 27.30 -6.80 -2.40
N LEU A 212 27.59 -6.17 -3.53
CA LEU A 212 28.04 -4.77 -3.58
C LEU A 212 26.93 -3.82 -3.11
N ILE A 213 25.70 -4.03 -3.66
CA ILE A 213 24.51 -3.28 -3.24
C ILE A 213 24.26 -3.45 -1.74
N THR A 214 24.30 -4.71 -1.28
CA THR A 214 24.10 -5.10 0.12
C THR A 214 25.08 -4.38 1.04
N SER A 215 26.39 -4.38 0.70
CA SER A 215 27.42 -3.76 1.53
C SER A 215 27.26 -2.24 1.68
N VAL A 216 26.75 -1.56 0.65
CA VAL A 216 26.43 -0.12 0.71
C VAL A 216 25.14 0.11 1.49
N ALA A 217 24.11 -0.72 1.25
CA ALA A 217 22.84 -0.64 1.96
C ALA A 217 23.03 -0.78 3.48
N ASP A 218 23.91 -1.69 3.94
CA ASP A 218 24.22 -1.87 5.36
C ASP A 218 24.80 -0.61 5.99
N LYS A 219 25.70 0.08 5.27
CA LYS A 219 26.32 1.32 5.77
C LYS A 219 25.37 2.50 5.83
N LEU A 220 24.38 2.52 4.95
CA LEU A 220 23.39 3.61 4.84
C LEU A 220 22.11 3.32 5.61
N ASN A 221 21.96 2.13 6.19
CA ASN A 221 20.67 1.62 6.70
C ASN A 221 19.57 1.76 5.65
N ALA A 222 19.87 1.35 4.41
CA ALA A 222 19.02 1.49 3.24
C ALA A 222 18.25 0.20 2.94
N ALA A 223 17.06 0.34 2.36
CA ALA A 223 16.37 -0.78 1.74
C ALA A 223 17.03 -1.15 0.40
N ILE A 224 16.93 -2.42 0.04
CA ILE A 224 17.43 -2.92 -1.24
C ILE A 224 16.26 -3.07 -2.21
N GLY A 225 16.38 -2.41 -3.36
CA GLY A 225 15.46 -2.55 -4.48
C GLY A 225 16.10 -3.23 -5.69
N ALA A 226 15.28 -3.56 -6.68
CA ALA A 226 15.75 -4.13 -7.92
C ALA A 226 14.86 -3.75 -9.10
N SER A 227 15.42 -3.74 -10.31
CA SER A 227 14.61 -3.67 -11.51
C SER A 227 13.93 -5.02 -11.79
N ARG A 228 12.78 -5.00 -12.47
CA ARG A 228 12.10 -6.22 -12.92
C ARG A 228 13.06 -7.14 -13.70
N ALA A 229 13.90 -6.58 -14.56
CA ALA A 229 14.85 -7.36 -15.36
C ALA A 229 15.90 -8.09 -14.50
N ALA A 230 16.26 -7.58 -13.32
CA ALA A 230 17.14 -8.26 -12.39
C ALA A 230 16.41 -9.39 -11.64
N VAL A 231 15.15 -9.15 -11.28
CA VAL A 231 14.27 -10.17 -10.66
C VAL A 231 14.00 -11.33 -11.64
N ASP A 232 13.58 -11.02 -12.87
CA ASP A 232 13.31 -12.02 -13.91
C ASP A 232 14.56 -12.84 -14.25
N ALA A 233 15.76 -12.25 -14.12
CA ALA A 233 17.04 -12.95 -14.28
C ALA A 233 17.46 -13.79 -13.06
N GLY A 234 16.67 -13.78 -11.98
CA GLY A 234 16.95 -14.53 -10.75
C GLY A 234 18.09 -13.97 -9.91
N TYR A 235 18.46 -12.70 -10.08
CA TYR A 235 19.54 -12.07 -9.30
C TYR A 235 19.13 -11.78 -7.87
N ILE A 236 17.83 -11.52 -7.68
CA ILE A 236 17.22 -11.22 -6.38
C ILE A 236 15.73 -11.58 -6.44
N THR A 237 15.10 -11.77 -5.30
CA THR A 237 13.70 -12.17 -5.18
C THR A 237 12.72 -11.03 -5.50
N ASN A 238 11.48 -11.39 -5.83
CA ASN A 238 10.45 -10.47 -6.33
C ASN A 238 10.02 -9.38 -5.33
N GLU A 239 10.14 -9.61 -4.03
CA GLU A 239 9.81 -8.61 -3.01
C GLU A 239 10.67 -7.34 -3.08
N HIS A 240 11.83 -7.41 -3.76
CA HIS A 240 12.72 -6.26 -4.00
C HIS A 240 12.35 -5.47 -5.26
N GLN A 241 11.36 -5.93 -6.04
CA GLN A 241 11.03 -5.27 -7.29
C GLN A 241 10.46 -3.87 -7.07
N VAL A 242 11.11 -2.86 -7.68
CA VAL A 242 10.64 -1.48 -7.79
C VAL A 242 10.12 -1.24 -9.21
N GLY A 243 8.94 -0.64 -9.33
CA GLY A 243 8.35 -0.31 -10.61
C GLY A 243 6.83 -0.41 -10.63
N GLN A 244 6.25 -0.27 -11.81
CA GLN A 244 4.81 -0.28 -12.04
C GLN A 244 4.12 -1.55 -11.53
N THR A 245 4.75 -2.71 -11.69
CA THR A 245 4.25 -4.02 -11.25
C THR A 245 4.87 -4.50 -9.94
N GLY A 246 5.80 -3.73 -9.39
CA GLY A 246 6.43 -3.95 -8.09
C GLY A 246 5.96 -2.93 -7.06
N LYS A 247 6.88 -2.57 -6.16
CA LYS A 247 6.63 -1.52 -5.15
C LYS A 247 6.89 -0.13 -5.75
N VAL A 248 6.03 0.82 -5.39
CA VAL A 248 6.26 2.25 -5.64
C VAL A 248 6.91 2.82 -4.39
N VAL A 249 8.04 3.50 -4.58
CA VAL A 249 8.86 4.07 -3.50
C VAL A 249 9.10 5.55 -3.74
N VAL A 250 9.16 6.33 -2.66
CA VAL A 250 9.45 7.78 -2.68
C VAL A 250 10.45 8.09 -1.56
N PRO A 251 11.68 7.54 -1.63
CA PRO A 251 12.70 7.81 -0.62
C PRO A 251 13.25 9.24 -0.73
N ASP A 252 13.94 9.67 0.33
CA ASP A 252 14.76 10.89 0.28
C ASP A 252 15.92 10.72 -0.71
N LEU A 253 16.49 9.51 -0.79
CA LEU A 253 17.60 9.16 -1.69
C LEU A 253 17.34 7.80 -2.35
N TYR A 254 17.35 7.80 -3.67
CA TYR A 254 17.30 6.58 -4.50
C TYR A 254 18.59 6.42 -5.28
N ILE A 255 19.34 5.35 -5.04
CA ILE A 255 20.59 5.05 -5.76
C ILE A 255 20.29 3.91 -6.76
N ALA A 256 20.37 4.22 -8.05
CA ALA A 256 20.12 3.29 -9.15
C ALA A 256 21.45 2.79 -9.74
N VAL A 257 21.76 1.51 -9.59
CA VAL A 257 23.01 0.90 -10.06
C VAL A 257 22.74 -0.08 -11.19
N GLY A 258 23.24 0.22 -12.39
CA GLY A 258 23.07 -0.63 -13.59
C GLY A 258 21.61 -0.79 -14.03
N ILE A 259 20.79 0.24 -13.80
CA ILE A 259 19.38 0.30 -14.20
C ILE A 259 19.24 1.16 -15.45
N SER A 260 18.50 0.70 -16.45
CA SER A 260 18.34 1.41 -17.72
C SER A 260 17.39 2.61 -17.67
N GLY A 261 16.50 2.66 -16.68
CA GLY A 261 15.47 3.71 -16.64
C GLY A 261 14.28 3.45 -17.57
N ALA A 262 13.94 2.19 -17.82
CA ALA A 262 12.70 1.87 -18.51
C ALA A 262 11.49 2.49 -17.78
N ILE A 263 10.49 2.95 -18.56
CA ILE A 263 9.32 3.67 -18.04
C ILE A 263 8.61 2.94 -16.91
N GLN A 264 8.60 1.59 -16.93
CA GLN A 264 7.99 0.76 -15.90
C GLN A 264 8.76 0.85 -14.57
N HIS A 265 10.09 1.02 -14.61
CA HIS A 265 10.90 1.22 -13.42
C HIS A 265 10.74 2.65 -12.89
N LEU A 266 10.82 3.64 -13.79
CA LEU A 266 10.62 5.05 -13.44
C LEU A 266 9.27 5.29 -12.77
N ALA A 267 8.20 4.63 -13.21
CA ALA A 267 6.89 4.71 -12.58
C ALA A 267 6.89 4.33 -11.08
N GLY A 268 7.87 3.56 -10.64
CA GLY A 268 8.00 3.14 -9.24
C GLY A 268 8.95 3.98 -8.39
N MET A 269 9.73 4.94 -8.97
CA MET A 269 10.73 5.65 -8.17
C MET A 269 11.00 7.10 -8.58
N LYS A 270 10.41 7.59 -9.65
CA LYS A 270 10.68 8.93 -10.20
C LYS A 270 10.33 10.08 -9.25
N GLU A 271 9.45 9.85 -8.29
CA GLU A 271 9.05 10.83 -7.28
C GLU A 271 10.03 10.88 -6.07
N SER A 272 11.14 10.13 -6.12
CA SER A 272 12.20 10.21 -5.11
C SER A 272 12.79 11.62 -5.07
N LYS A 273 13.13 12.13 -3.88
CA LYS A 273 13.63 13.51 -3.74
C LYS A 273 14.98 13.71 -4.44
N VAL A 274 15.87 12.72 -4.29
CA VAL A 274 17.19 12.71 -4.96
C VAL A 274 17.39 11.35 -5.61
N ILE A 275 17.76 11.36 -6.89
CA ILE A 275 18.08 10.14 -7.65
C ILE A 275 19.56 10.22 -8.04
N VAL A 276 20.32 9.20 -7.68
CA VAL A 276 21.73 9.03 -8.08
C VAL A 276 21.79 7.81 -9.01
N ALA A 277 22.17 8.01 -10.25
CA ALA A 277 22.34 6.94 -11.23
C ALA A 277 23.82 6.59 -11.41
N ILE A 278 24.14 5.29 -11.31
CA ILE A 278 25.47 4.73 -11.61
C ILE A 278 25.27 3.76 -12.77
N ASN A 279 25.70 4.17 -13.94
CA ASN A 279 25.55 3.38 -15.16
C ASN A 279 26.79 3.55 -16.06
N LYS A 280 27.17 2.50 -16.78
CA LYS A 280 28.21 2.58 -17.82
C LYS A 280 27.70 3.23 -19.11
N ASP A 281 26.38 3.21 -19.32
CA ASP A 281 25.70 3.87 -20.43
C ASP A 281 25.27 5.27 -19.99
N GLY A 282 25.95 6.28 -20.51
CA GLY A 282 25.70 7.69 -20.22
C GLY A 282 24.39 8.21 -20.80
N GLU A 283 23.79 7.50 -21.77
CA GLU A 283 22.53 7.86 -22.42
C GLU A 283 21.33 7.09 -21.83
N ALA A 284 21.54 6.31 -20.75
CA ALA A 284 20.44 5.61 -20.09
C ALA A 284 19.39 6.59 -19.54
N PRO A 285 18.08 6.37 -19.79
CA PRO A 285 17.01 7.28 -19.36
C PRO A 285 16.81 7.47 -17.86
N ILE A 286 17.50 6.67 -17.03
CA ILE A 286 17.39 6.66 -15.56
C ILE A 286 17.69 8.05 -14.95
#